data_6d4463d0a06332c8669af1b2d0192166
#
_entry.id   6d4463d0a06332c8669af1b2d0192166
#
_cell.length_a   1.000
_cell.length_b   1.000
_cell.length_c   1.000
_cell.angle_alpha   90.00
_cell.angle_beta   90.00
_cell.angle_gamma   90.00
#
_symmetry.space_group_name_H-M   'P 1'
#
loop_
_entity.id
_entity.type
_entity.pdbx_description
1 polymer ?
#
loop_
_entity_poly.entity_id
_entity_poly.type
_entity_poly.pdbx_seq_one_letter_code
_entity_poly.pdbx_strand_id
1 'polypeptide(L)'
;MSKQLLFPVFLGLLILGLTGCIIGGGDEETAGPAEGETPATTVEVPAPTATAVPPTPVPAETQVATEGELFLQMIEPTETEIFTESGTLTVTGRTRVDAVVTINDTIVEPNIDGEFSLDVTLEEGPNIIEVVTSVASGEQMDQVLVALYVP
;
A
#
# COMPACT_ATOMS: atom_id res chain seq x y z
N MET A 1 -23.52 8.19 42.90
CA MET A 1 -24.52 7.25 42.35
C MET A 1 -23.92 6.66 41.11
N SER A 2 -23.27 5.49 41.27
CA SER A 2 -22.56 4.81 40.22
C SER A 2 -23.53 3.97 39.40
N LYS A 3 -23.63 4.22 38.10
CA LYS A 3 -24.32 3.32 37.18
C LYS A 3 -23.25 2.47 36.45
N GLN A 4 -23.07 1.29 36.98
CA GLN A 4 -22.35 0.20 36.33
C GLN A 4 -23.21 -0.30 35.16
N LEU A 5 -22.74 -0.11 33.93
CA LEU A 5 -23.35 -0.73 32.74
C LEU A 5 -22.65 -2.06 32.50
N LEU A 6 -23.38 -3.15 32.75
CA LEU A 6 -22.97 -4.50 32.42
C LEU A 6 -22.90 -4.65 30.89
N PHE A 7 -21.73 -5.07 30.39
CA PHE A 7 -21.59 -5.62 29.05
C PHE A 7 -21.92 -7.12 29.07
N PRO A 8 -22.81 -7.61 28.22
CA PRO A 8 -23.01 -9.03 28.05
C PRO A 8 -21.90 -9.61 27.16
N VAL A 9 -21.20 -10.56 27.72
CA VAL A 9 -20.28 -11.46 27.01
C VAL A 9 -21.11 -12.33 26.09
N PHE A 10 -20.99 -12.14 24.77
CA PHE A 10 -21.50 -13.10 23.79
C PHE A 10 -20.43 -14.14 23.49
N LEU A 11 -20.58 -15.27 24.12
CA LEU A 11 -19.91 -16.53 23.83
C LEU A 11 -20.70 -17.22 22.71
N GLY A 12 -20.20 -17.24 21.50
CA GLY A 12 -20.83 -17.87 20.33
C GLY A 12 -19.88 -18.78 19.59
N LEU A 13 -19.89 -20.00 20.00
CA LEU A 13 -20.04 -21.27 19.29
C LEU A 13 -19.20 -21.50 18.02
N LEU A 14 -18.18 -22.29 18.24
CA LEU A 14 -17.38 -23.11 17.33
C LEU A 14 -18.26 -24.05 16.49
N ILE A 15 -18.16 -24.00 15.15
CA ILE A 15 -18.63 -25.08 14.28
C ILE A 15 -17.44 -25.60 13.47
N LEU A 16 -17.00 -26.78 13.85
CA LEU A 16 -16.17 -27.69 13.05
C LEU A 16 -16.99 -28.22 11.87
N GLY A 17 -16.48 -28.05 10.67
CA GLY A 17 -16.94 -28.77 9.48
C GLY A 17 -15.76 -29.46 8.82
N LEU A 18 -15.60 -30.74 9.14
CA LEU A 18 -14.79 -31.71 8.40
C LEU A 18 -15.56 -32.15 7.15
N THR A 19 -14.85 -32.40 6.05
CA THR A 19 -14.96 -33.57 5.18
C THR A 19 -14.82 -33.20 3.71
N GLY A 20 -13.89 -33.89 3.04
CA GLY A 20 -13.92 -34.04 1.60
C GLY A 20 -12.57 -34.31 0.93
N CYS A 21 -11.98 -35.50 1.18
CA CYS A 21 -11.04 -36.12 0.26
C CYS A 21 -11.76 -36.57 -0.99
N ILE A 22 -11.23 -36.24 -2.17
CA ILE A 22 -11.45 -37.05 -3.38
C ILE A 22 -10.10 -37.24 -4.08
N ILE A 23 -9.70 -38.51 -4.10
CA ILE A 23 -8.65 -39.16 -4.84
C ILE A 23 -9.17 -39.42 -6.26
N GLY A 24 -8.31 -39.23 -7.26
CA GLY A 24 -8.42 -39.73 -8.63
C GLY A 24 -7.27 -39.17 -9.42
N GLY A 25 -6.24 -39.87 -9.81
CA GLY A 25 -6.09 -41.22 -10.32
C GLY A 25 -6.25 -41.20 -11.84
N GLY A 26 -5.13 -41.11 -12.60
CA GLY A 26 -5.15 -41.21 -14.05
C GLY A 26 -3.72 -41.17 -14.60
N ASP A 27 -3.07 -42.31 -14.55
CA ASP A 27 -1.89 -42.65 -15.36
C ASP A 27 -2.29 -42.71 -16.83
N GLU A 28 -1.48 -42.22 -17.73
CA GLU A 28 -1.21 -42.89 -19.01
C GLU A 28 0.08 -42.39 -19.64
N GLU A 29 0.99 -43.27 -19.57
CA GLU A 29 2.21 -43.46 -20.30
C GLU A 29 1.94 -43.60 -21.81
N THR A 30 2.70 -42.95 -22.68
CA THR A 30 3.01 -43.48 -24.00
C THR A 30 4.37 -42.96 -24.47
N ALA A 31 5.26 -43.88 -24.52
CA ALA A 31 6.58 -43.76 -25.11
C ALA A 31 6.51 -43.80 -26.65
N GLY A 32 7.52 -43.21 -27.30
CA GLY A 32 7.84 -43.52 -28.68
C GLY A 32 8.90 -42.59 -29.28
N PRO A 33 10.01 -43.12 -29.74
CA PRO A 33 11.17 -42.33 -30.18
C PRO A 33 11.15 -42.11 -31.71
N ALA A 34 11.71 -40.96 -32.12
CA ALA A 34 12.21 -40.84 -33.50
C ALA A 34 13.43 -39.92 -33.52
N GLU A 35 14.53 -40.53 -33.84
CA GLU A 35 15.81 -39.93 -34.26
C GLU A 35 15.62 -39.02 -35.48
N GLY A 36 16.35 -37.93 -35.50
CA GLY A 36 16.48 -37.04 -36.62
C GLY A 36 17.67 -36.11 -36.42
N GLU A 37 18.86 -36.66 -36.60
CA GLU A 37 20.10 -35.87 -36.74
C GLU A 37 20.02 -35.00 -38.00
N THR A 38 20.29 -33.70 -37.85
CA THR A 38 20.74 -32.86 -38.95
C THR A 38 21.69 -31.79 -38.44
N PRO A 39 22.79 -31.49 -39.11
CA PRO A 39 23.97 -30.92 -38.53
C PRO A 39 23.86 -29.42 -38.27
N ALA A 40 24.52 -29.01 -37.19
CA ALA A 40 24.78 -27.66 -36.82
C ALA A 40 25.47 -26.84 -37.89
N THR A 41 24.82 -25.79 -38.35
CA THR A 41 25.51 -24.68 -39.00
C THR A 41 25.72 -23.62 -37.94
N THR A 42 26.90 -23.56 -37.36
CA THR A 42 27.35 -22.51 -36.50
C THR A 42 27.45 -21.21 -37.28
N VAL A 43 26.44 -20.37 -37.16
CA VAL A 43 26.56 -18.96 -37.56
C VAL A 43 27.07 -18.22 -36.33
N GLU A 44 28.33 -17.91 -36.37
CA GLU A 44 28.99 -17.00 -35.44
C GLU A 44 28.43 -15.60 -35.67
N VAL A 45 27.50 -15.22 -34.78
CA VAL A 45 27.01 -13.84 -34.70
C VAL A 45 28.02 -13.06 -33.86
N PRO A 46 28.68 -12.02 -34.42
CA PRO A 46 29.56 -11.19 -33.61
C PRO A 46 28.74 -10.50 -32.51
N ALA A 47 29.15 -10.72 -31.28
CA ALA A 47 28.59 -10.07 -30.11
C ALA A 47 28.65 -8.54 -30.29
N PRO A 48 27.54 -7.82 -30.06
CA PRO A 48 27.62 -6.38 -29.99
C PRO A 48 28.49 -5.99 -28.77
N THR A 49 29.59 -5.33 -29.06
CA THR A 49 30.42 -4.69 -28.05
C THR A 49 29.56 -3.64 -27.35
N ALA A 50 29.04 -3.98 -26.18
CA ALA A 50 28.40 -3.02 -25.32
C ALA A 50 29.46 -2.03 -24.86
N THR A 51 29.47 -0.88 -25.50
CA THR A 51 30.20 0.31 -24.99
C THR A 51 29.53 0.67 -23.69
N ALA A 52 30.16 0.33 -22.56
CA ALA A 52 29.75 0.76 -21.25
C ALA A 52 29.83 2.30 -21.22
N VAL A 53 28.69 2.94 -21.35
CA VAL A 53 28.56 4.35 -21.00
C VAL A 53 28.75 4.41 -19.50
N PRO A 54 29.75 5.16 -19.00
CA PRO A 54 29.91 5.32 -17.55
C PRO A 54 28.61 5.95 -17.01
N PRO A 55 28.07 5.44 -15.89
CA PRO A 55 26.88 6.04 -15.28
C PRO A 55 27.22 7.50 -14.96
N THR A 56 26.48 8.40 -15.60
CA THR A 56 26.46 9.81 -15.21
C THR A 56 26.10 9.84 -13.73
N PRO A 57 26.93 10.46 -12.86
CA PRO A 57 26.55 10.58 -11.47
C PRO A 57 25.23 11.38 -11.44
N VAL A 58 24.15 10.69 -11.10
CA VAL A 58 22.90 11.34 -10.69
C VAL A 58 23.31 12.22 -9.50
N PRO A 59 23.03 13.52 -9.51
CA PRO A 59 23.22 14.33 -8.33
C PRO A 59 22.51 13.61 -7.19
N ALA A 60 23.23 13.24 -6.16
CA ALA A 60 22.63 12.77 -4.93
C ALA A 60 21.76 13.94 -4.45
N GLU A 61 20.45 13.80 -4.65
CA GLU A 61 19.50 14.66 -3.99
C GLU A 61 19.85 14.55 -2.52
N THR A 62 20.28 15.65 -1.96
CA THR A 62 20.60 15.76 -0.55
C THR A 62 19.30 15.50 0.19
N GLN A 63 19.09 14.24 0.55
CA GLN A 63 18.04 13.90 1.48
C GLN A 63 18.33 14.69 2.73
N VAL A 64 17.51 15.69 2.99
CA VAL A 64 17.50 16.36 4.26
C VAL A 64 17.04 15.30 5.26
N ALA A 65 18.02 14.61 5.85
CA ALA A 65 17.80 13.67 6.94
C ALA A 65 17.14 14.48 8.06
N THR A 66 15.87 14.28 8.23
CA THR A 66 15.11 14.98 9.25
C THR A 66 15.34 14.25 10.57
N GLU A 67 16.40 14.61 11.26
CA GLU A 67 16.57 14.29 12.67
C GLU A 67 15.53 15.12 13.44
N GLY A 68 14.51 14.48 13.93
CA GLY A 68 13.45 15.13 14.70
C GLY A 68 12.39 14.11 15.09
N GLU A 69 11.60 14.47 16.07
CA GLU A 69 10.42 13.72 16.49
C GLU A 69 9.44 13.59 15.29
N LEU A 70 8.80 12.44 15.16
CA LEU A 70 7.74 12.26 14.15
C LEU A 70 6.59 13.23 14.45
N PHE A 71 6.06 13.85 13.40
CA PHE A 71 4.89 14.72 13.49
C PHE A 71 3.95 14.44 12.33
N LEU A 72 2.68 14.72 12.52
CA LEU A 72 1.65 14.73 11.49
C LEU A 72 0.85 16.03 11.63
N GLN A 73 0.88 16.86 10.61
CA GLN A 73 0.15 18.12 10.57
C GLN A 73 -0.77 18.12 9.35
N MET A 74 -2.08 18.16 9.59
CA MET A 74 -3.04 18.33 8.52
C MET A 74 -3.06 19.79 8.06
N ILE A 75 -3.09 19.99 6.73
CA ILE A 75 -3.23 21.29 6.07
C ILE A 75 -4.66 21.43 5.56
N GLU A 76 -5.15 20.41 4.86
CA GLU A 76 -6.53 20.31 4.38
C GLU A 76 -7.02 18.87 4.51
N PRO A 77 -8.23 18.68 5.04
CA PRO A 77 -9.06 19.66 5.72
C PRO A 77 -8.51 20.04 7.10
N THR A 78 -8.79 21.25 7.57
CA THR A 78 -8.38 21.71 8.92
C THR A 78 -9.28 21.19 10.02
N GLU A 79 -10.47 20.74 9.66
CA GLU A 79 -11.47 20.19 10.56
C GLU A 79 -11.49 18.67 10.45
N THR A 80 -11.81 18.00 11.55
CA THR A 80 -11.94 16.53 11.59
C THR A 80 -13.31 16.03 11.19
N GLU A 81 -14.31 16.91 11.18
CA GLU A 81 -15.67 16.65 10.71
C GLU A 81 -15.96 17.57 9.52
N ILE A 82 -16.14 16.96 8.34
CA ILE A 82 -16.30 17.66 7.06
C ILE A 82 -17.69 17.38 6.52
N PHE A 83 -18.40 18.43 6.08
CA PHE A 83 -19.63 18.33 5.31
C PHE A 83 -19.37 18.80 3.90
N THR A 84 -19.67 17.98 2.90
CA THR A 84 -19.38 18.27 1.50
C THR A 84 -20.46 17.77 0.55
N GLU A 85 -20.66 18.50 -0.54
CA GLU A 85 -21.48 18.09 -1.70
C GLU A 85 -20.59 17.52 -2.83
N SER A 86 -19.27 17.49 -2.62
CA SER A 86 -18.31 16.92 -3.56
C SER A 86 -18.06 15.45 -3.25
N GLY A 87 -18.14 14.59 -4.25
CA GLY A 87 -17.77 13.16 -4.16
C GLY A 87 -16.26 12.91 -4.06
N THR A 88 -15.45 13.96 -3.91
CA THR A 88 -14.00 13.86 -3.73
C THR A 88 -13.56 14.86 -2.67
N LEU A 89 -12.68 14.40 -1.78
CA LEU A 89 -12.05 15.20 -0.74
C LEU A 89 -10.54 15.15 -0.92
N THR A 90 -9.90 16.29 -1.09
CA THR A 90 -8.44 16.38 -1.08
C THR A 90 -7.94 16.38 0.35
N VAL A 91 -7.05 15.45 0.68
CA VAL A 91 -6.39 15.34 1.98
C VAL A 91 -4.94 15.75 1.79
N THR A 92 -4.53 16.85 2.45
CA THR A 92 -3.18 17.39 2.36
C THR A 92 -2.62 17.58 3.76
N GLY A 93 -1.35 17.23 3.94
CA GLY A 93 -0.67 17.40 5.22
C GLY A 93 0.83 17.49 5.08
N ARG A 94 1.51 17.59 6.21
CA ARG A 94 2.97 17.57 6.32
C ARG A 94 3.42 16.61 7.39
N THR A 95 4.52 15.95 7.11
CA THR A 95 5.21 15.06 8.03
C THR A 95 6.72 15.10 7.73
N ARG A 96 7.49 14.24 8.35
CA ARG A 96 8.91 14.07 8.03
C ARG A 96 9.07 13.53 6.61
N VAL A 97 10.13 13.94 5.92
CA VAL A 97 10.41 13.51 4.53
C VAL A 97 10.76 12.03 4.41
N ASP A 98 11.23 11.41 5.49
CA ASP A 98 11.56 9.98 5.58
C ASP A 98 10.41 9.12 6.11
N ALA A 99 9.25 9.74 6.35
CA ALA A 99 8.06 9.02 6.80
C ALA A 99 7.32 8.38 5.61
N VAL A 100 6.62 7.30 5.90
CA VAL A 100 5.62 6.70 5.00
C VAL A 100 4.26 7.15 5.49
N VAL A 101 3.46 7.71 4.60
CA VAL A 101 2.07 8.10 4.88
C VAL A 101 1.13 7.08 4.24
N THR A 102 0.09 6.71 4.97
CA THR A 102 -1.00 5.88 4.43
C THR A 102 -2.31 6.62 4.68
N ILE A 103 -3.08 6.82 3.62
CA ILE A 103 -4.43 7.40 3.70
C ILE A 103 -5.41 6.31 3.28
N ASN A 104 -6.24 5.85 4.21
CA ASN A 104 -6.93 4.58 4.13
C ASN A 104 -5.88 3.51 3.75
N ASP A 105 -6.06 2.70 2.76
CA ASP A 105 -5.10 1.68 2.34
C ASP A 105 -4.11 2.16 1.26
N THR A 106 -4.07 3.46 0.95
CA THR A 106 -3.23 4.03 -0.10
C THR A 106 -1.96 4.65 0.48
N ILE A 107 -0.80 4.16 0.03
CA ILE A 107 0.50 4.71 0.43
C ILE A 107 0.77 5.98 -0.38
N VAL A 108 1.17 7.04 0.31
CA VAL A 108 1.55 8.34 -0.25
C VAL A 108 2.93 8.71 0.27
N GLU A 109 3.85 9.02 -0.63
CA GLU A 109 5.20 9.47 -0.26
C GLU A 109 5.20 10.99 -0.13
N PRO A 110 5.69 11.53 1.00
CA PRO A 110 5.89 12.97 1.14
C PRO A 110 6.91 13.50 0.13
N ASN A 111 6.74 14.73 -0.31
CA ASN A 111 7.72 15.41 -1.15
C ASN A 111 8.95 15.86 -0.34
N ILE A 112 9.92 16.53 -0.99
CA ILE A 112 11.15 17.00 -0.35
C ILE A 112 10.92 18.02 0.78
N ASP A 113 9.75 18.64 0.83
CA ASP A 113 9.32 19.58 1.87
C ASP A 113 8.52 18.89 2.98
N GLY A 114 8.33 17.57 2.87
CA GLY A 114 7.54 16.77 3.79
C GLY A 114 6.03 16.88 3.57
N GLU A 115 5.57 17.45 2.48
CA GLU A 115 4.15 17.60 2.15
C GLU A 115 3.65 16.37 1.39
N PHE A 116 2.44 15.93 1.74
CA PHE A 116 1.72 14.88 1.03
C PHE A 116 0.32 15.36 0.65
N SER A 117 -0.24 14.80 -0.41
CA SER A 117 -1.60 15.08 -0.88
C SER A 117 -2.20 13.87 -1.57
N LEU A 118 -3.48 13.61 -1.31
CA LEU A 118 -4.27 12.56 -1.96
C LEU A 118 -5.72 13.00 -2.11
N ASP A 119 -6.29 12.73 -3.28
CA ASP A 119 -7.72 12.88 -3.51
C ASP A 119 -8.43 11.57 -3.13
N VAL A 120 -9.29 11.63 -2.10
CA VAL A 120 -10.08 10.50 -1.60
C VAL A 120 -11.47 10.58 -2.21
N THR A 121 -11.90 9.50 -2.87
CA THR A 121 -13.28 9.38 -3.37
C THR A 121 -14.19 9.06 -2.20
N LEU A 122 -15.30 9.81 -2.09
CA LEU A 122 -16.30 9.64 -1.05
C LEU A 122 -17.53 8.89 -1.57
N GLU A 123 -18.09 8.03 -0.73
CA GLU A 123 -19.39 7.43 -0.92
C GLU A 123 -20.47 8.32 -0.31
N GLU A 124 -21.71 8.24 -0.82
CA GLU A 124 -22.85 8.98 -0.25
C GLU A 124 -23.03 8.60 1.23
N GLY A 125 -23.12 9.59 2.09
CA GLY A 125 -23.23 9.43 3.53
C GLY A 125 -21.89 9.62 4.25
N PRO A 126 -21.71 9.01 5.44
CA PRO A 126 -20.52 9.17 6.26
C PRO A 126 -19.34 8.33 5.74
N ASN A 127 -18.19 8.96 5.58
CA ASN A 127 -16.91 8.35 5.22
C ASN A 127 -15.92 8.56 6.36
N ILE A 128 -15.17 7.51 6.70
CA ILE A 128 -14.06 7.58 7.65
C ILE A 128 -12.78 7.57 6.83
N ILE A 129 -11.91 8.54 7.07
CA ILE A 129 -10.62 8.66 6.41
C ILE A 129 -9.56 8.61 7.51
N GLU A 130 -8.74 7.58 7.46
CA GLU A 130 -7.63 7.37 8.38
C GLU A 130 -6.33 7.79 7.70
N VAL A 131 -5.60 8.70 8.32
CA VAL A 131 -4.27 9.16 7.89
C VAL A 131 -3.27 8.67 8.91
N VAL A 132 -2.36 7.81 8.49
CA VAL A 132 -1.31 7.25 9.33
C VAL A 132 0.05 7.64 8.77
N THR A 133 0.95 8.08 9.63
CA THR A 133 2.35 8.30 9.28
C THR A 133 3.24 7.44 10.16
N SER A 134 4.27 6.85 9.56
CA SER A 134 5.22 5.98 10.25
C SER A 134 6.63 6.17 9.74
N VAL A 135 7.63 5.90 10.59
CA VAL A 135 9.04 5.94 10.24
C VAL A 135 9.73 4.61 10.57
N ALA A 136 10.89 4.40 9.99
CA ALA A 136 11.65 3.15 10.13
C ALA A 136 12.03 2.80 11.58
N SER A 137 12.05 3.79 12.49
CA SER A 137 12.28 3.58 13.93
C SER A 137 11.12 2.86 14.62
N GLY A 138 9.94 2.79 13.97
CA GLY A 138 8.70 2.21 14.50
C GLY A 138 7.78 3.23 15.19
N GLU A 139 8.14 4.51 15.18
CA GLU A 139 7.24 5.57 15.62
C GLU A 139 6.10 5.73 14.60
N GLN A 140 4.89 5.95 15.11
CA GLN A 140 3.69 6.09 14.30
C GLN A 140 2.79 7.17 14.91
N MET A 141 2.13 7.92 14.04
CA MET A 141 1.04 8.85 14.40
C MET A 141 -0.13 8.65 13.47
N ASP A 142 -1.33 8.87 13.97
CA ASP A 142 -2.57 8.73 13.21
C ASP A 142 -3.51 9.92 13.43
N GLN A 143 -4.32 10.18 12.44
CA GLN A 143 -5.40 11.18 12.45
C GLN A 143 -6.60 10.60 11.72
N VAL A 144 -7.76 10.68 12.35
CA VAL A 144 -9.03 10.24 11.76
C VAL A 144 -9.88 11.45 11.40
N LEU A 145 -10.39 11.46 10.17
CA LEU A 145 -11.33 12.45 9.64
C LEU A 145 -12.65 11.77 9.34
N VAL A 146 -13.74 12.48 9.53
CA VAL A 146 -15.09 12.03 9.17
C VAL A 146 -15.65 13.00 8.13
N ALA A 147 -15.94 12.51 6.94
CA ALA A 147 -16.55 13.30 5.87
C ALA A 147 -17.97 12.81 5.60
N LEU A 148 -18.95 13.70 5.74
CA LEU A 148 -20.32 13.45 5.33
C LEU A 148 -20.53 14.04 3.94
N TYR A 149 -20.63 13.14 2.94
CA TYR A 149 -20.95 13.52 1.58
C TYR A 149 -22.45 13.43 1.34
N VAL A 150 -23.05 14.54 0.94
CA VAL A 150 -24.48 14.65 0.60
C VAL A 150 -24.57 15.30 -0.79
N PRO A 151 -24.82 14.51 -1.88
CA PRO A 151 -24.86 14.99 -3.25
C PRO A 151 -26.04 15.90 -3.53
#